data_b7de0e684f6d5e7bbde85152b01948a9
#
_entry.id   b7de0e684f6d5e7bbde85152b01948a9
#
_cell.length_a   1.000
_cell.length_b   1.000
_cell.length_c   1.000
_cell.angle_alpha   90.00
_cell.angle_beta   90.00
_cell.angle_gamma   90.00
#
_symmetry.space_group_name_H-M   'P 1'
#
loop_
_entity.id
_entity.type
_entity.pdbx_description
1 polymer ?
#
loop_
_entity_poly.entity_id
_entity_poly.type
_entity_poly.pdbx_seq_one_letter_code
_entity_poly.pdbx_strand_id
1 'polypeptide(L)'
;MPWLQLFADTNNQHAPAIEDAFFNAGAASVTFKEHIPHGQQEKPILEPNLGETPLWEHTRVVGLFDTDINTAHITNQLTQQFSPIHLTLRWEQLEDKDWEREWMKNYHPIQCADNLWICPSWIAPPNPDAINILLDPGLAFGTGTHPTTFLCLQWLAEQNLNNTSLIDYGCGSGILGVAALLLGTQQAIGVDIDPQALIATKENLQRNGLPVNSFTVHQPQDCPSTQVDIMAANILAGPLVELADTIIALIKPSGSICLSGILHHQAQAVMDAYAHAIDFDP
;
A
#
# COMPACT_ATOMS: atom_id res chain seq x y z
N MET A 1 8.62 27.21 0.52
CA MET A 1 8.73 28.15 -0.63
C MET A 1 7.77 27.68 -1.69
N PRO A 2 7.05 28.56 -2.40
CA PRO A 2 6.17 28.13 -3.48
C PRO A 2 6.98 27.50 -4.61
N TRP A 3 6.36 26.56 -5.33
CA TRP A 3 6.95 25.89 -6.49
C TRP A 3 6.06 26.11 -7.71
N LEU A 4 6.59 25.92 -8.91
CA LEU A 4 5.83 25.86 -10.15
C LEU A 4 5.80 24.43 -10.67
N GLN A 5 4.63 23.97 -11.07
CA GLN A 5 4.46 22.69 -11.77
C GLN A 5 4.18 22.92 -13.24
N LEU A 6 4.93 22.24 -14.11
CA LEU A 6 4.67 22.15 -15.53
C LEU A 6 4.07 20.79 -15.85
N PHE A 7 2.90 20.79 -16.43
CA PHE A 7 2.19 19.61 -16.90
C PHE A 7 2.32 19.47 -18.42
N ALA A 8 2.65 18.26 -18.87
CA ALA A 8 2.65 17.88 -20.28
C ALA A 8 1.86 16.59 -20.47
N ASP A 9 0.74 16.66 -21.18
CA ASP A 9 -0.06 15.49 -21.52
C ASP A 9 0.48 14.85 -22.80
N THR A 10 0.79 13.55 -22.74
CA THR A 10 1.47 12.80 -23.79
C THR A 10 1.10 11.31 -23.74
N ASN A 11 1.93 10.48 -24.37
CA ASN A 11 1.84 9.03 -24.30
C ASN A 11 3.14 8.41 -23.74
N ASN A 12 3.11 7.10 -23.48
CA ASN A 12 4.25 6.36 -22.95
C ASN A 12 5.51 6.40 -23.85
N GLN A 13 5.36 6.56 -25.16
CA GLN A 13 6.49 6.60 -26.10
C GLN A 13 7.28 7.91 -26.01
N HIS A 14 6.60 9.02 -25.77
CA HIS A 14 7.22 10.35 -25.73
C HIS A 14 7.56 10.83 -24.32
N ALA A 15 6.93 10.25 -23.30
CA ALA A 15 7.11 10.67 -21.91
C ALA A 15 8.57 10.69 -21.45
N PRO A 16 9.44 9.71 -21.75
CA PRO A 16 10.85 9.76 -21.34
C PRO A 16 11.63 10.92 -21.97
N ALA A 17 11.37 11.23 -23.26
CA ALA A 17 12.03 12.35 -23.92
C ALA A 17 11.58 13.71 -23.35
N ILE A 18 10.33 13.81 -22.88
CA ILE A 18 9.81 15.01 -22.22
C ILE A 18 10.41 15.13 -20.81
N GLU A 19 10.59 14.03 -20.08
CA GLU A 19 11.29 14.01 -18.80
C GLU A 19 12.70 14.60 -18.92
N ASP A 20 13.50 14.08 -19.87
CA ASP A 20 14.83 14.60 -20.14
C ASP A 20 14.82 16.09 -20.48
N ALA A 21 13.84 16.53 -21.28
CA ALA A 21 13.72 17.94 -21.65
C ALA A 21 13.33 18.83 -20.46
N PHE A 22 12.52 18.32 -19.52
CA PHE A 22 12.17 19.02 -18.29
C PHE A 22 13.37 19.19 -17.38
N PHE A 23 14.17 18.12 -17.17
CA PHE A 23 15.41 18.23 -16.41
C PHE A 23 16.40 19.19 -17.06
N ASN A 24 16.56 19.15 -18.40
CA ASN A 24 17.43 20.09 -19.14
C ASN A 24 16.93 21.53 -19.06
N ALA A 25 15.63 21.76 -18.86
CA ALA A 25 15.03 23.08 -18.65
C ALA A 25 15.13 23.55 -17.17
N GLY A 26 15.68 22.73 -16.26
CA GLY A 26 15.91 23.09 -14.86
C GLY A 26 14.85 22.57 -13.90
N ALA A 27 14.10 21.53 -14.24
CA ALA A 27 13.20 20.88 -13.29
C ALA A 27 13.99 20.27 -12.12
N ALA A 28 13.55 20.51 -10.89
CA ALA A 28 14.12 19.91 -9.69
C ALA A 28 13.70 18.43 -9.54
N SER A 29 12.52 18.08 -10.03
CA SER A 29 12.02 16.68 -10.13
C SER A 29 11.05 16.55 -11.29
N VAL A 30 10.91 15.31 -11.78
CA VAL A 30 9.91 14.96 -12.78
C VAL A 30 9.18 13.70 -12.33
N THR A 31 7.85 13.67 -12.51
CA THR A 31 6.99 12.56 -12.12
C THR A 31 6.07 12.21 -13.28
N PHE A 32 5.87 10.92 -13.51
CA PHE A 32 4.84 10.42 -14.44
C PHE A 32 3.55 10.15 -13.68
N LYS A 33 2.43 10.52 -14.29
CA LYS A 33 1.07 10.23 -13.80
C LYS A 33 0.22 9.71 -14.94
N GLU A 34 -0.79 8.93 -14.62
CA GLU A 34 -1.84 8.62 -15.59
C GLU A 34 -2.58 9.89 -15.96
N HIS A 35 -2.88 10.03 -17.25
CA HIS A 35 -3.77 11.05 -17.76
C HIS A 35 -5.02 10.39 -18.34
N ILE A 36 -6.12 10.44 -17.59
CA ILE A 36 -7.38 9.82 -18.02
C ILE A 36 -8.12 10.78 -18.95
N PRO A 37 -8.21 10.51 -20.26
CA PRO A 37 -9.03 11.31 -21.16
C PRO A 37 -10.51 11.24 -20.78
N HIS A 38 -11.26 12.30 -21.07
CA HIS A 38 -12.69 12.34 -20.77
C HIS A 38 -13.43 11.11 -21.32
N GLY A 39 -14.16 10.41 -20.47
CA GLY A 39 -14.96 9.22 -20.81
C GLY A 39 -14.20 7.90 -20.85
N GLN A 40 -12.94 7.88 -20.48
CA GLN A 40 -12.16 6.64 -20.29
C GLN A 40 -12.05 6.27 -18.81
N GLN A 41 -11.79 4.99 -18.55
CA GLN A 41 -11.52 4.47 -17.21
C GLN A 41 -10.02 4.38 -16.98
N GLU A 42 -9.62 4.53 -15.73
CA GLU A 42 -8.27 4.28 -15.26
C GLU A 42 -7.82 2.85 -15.62
N LYS A 43 -6.59 2.72 -16.11
CA LYS A 43 -5.94 1.44 -16.37
C LYS A 43 -4.73 1.33 -15.46
N PRO A 44 -4.88 0.82 -14.25
CA PRO A 44 -3.77 0.72 -13.31
C PRO A 44 -2.65 -0.16 -13.87
N ILE A 45 -1.42 0.26 -13.66
CA ILE A 45 -0.23 -0.57 -13.89
C ILE A 45 -0.08 -1.43 -12.63
N LEU A 46 -0.38 -2.72 -12.77
CA LEU A 46 -0.33 -3.68 -11.68
C LEU A 46 0.89 -4.58 -11.85
N GLU A 47 1.70 -4.68 -10.80
CA GLU A 47 2.82 -5.63 -10.67
C GLU A 47 3.67 -5.80 -11.94
N PRO A 48 4.43 -4.77 -12.37
CA PRO A 48 5.36 -4.92 -13.48
C PRO A 48 6.43 -5.97 -13.12
N ASN A 49 6.94 -6.69 -14.13
CA ASN A 49 8.03 -7.62 -13.90
C ASN A 49 9.29 -6.92 -13.39
N LEU A 50 10.17 -7.67 -12.75
CA LEU A 50 11.42 -7.14 -12.22
C LEU A 50 12.25 -6.47 -13.34
N GLY A 51 12.54 -5.18 -13.16
CA GLY A 51 13.26 -4.36 -14.13
C GLY A 51 12.39 -3.69 -15.19
N GLU A 52 11.09 -3.91 -15.21
CA GLU A 52 10.17 -3.18 -16.07
C GLU A 52 9.67 -1.92 -15.36
N THR A 53 9.60 -0.82 -16.10
CA THR A 53 9.01 0.46 -15.64
C THR A 53 7.95 0.91 -16.66
N PRO A 54 6.83 0.17 -16.78
CA PRO A 54 5.81 0.52 -17.75
C PRO A 54 5.20 1.88 -17.43
N LEU A 55 4.83 2.61 -18.47
CA LEU A 55 4.09 3.87 -18.36
C LEU A 55 2.69 3.68 -18.94
N TRP A 56 1.74 4.48 -18.48
CA TRP A 56 0.38 4.50 -19.01
C TRP A 56 0.36 4.91 -20.48
N GLU A 57 -0.53 4.33 -21.27
CA GLU A 57 -0.75 4.71 -22.67
C GLU A 57 -0.96 6.23 -22.82
N HIS A 58 -1.76 6.80 -21.90
CA HIS A 58 -1.91 8.23 -21.73
C HIS A 58 -1.14 8.65 -20.47
N THR A 59 0.00 9.28 -20.66
CA THR A 59 0.90 9.69 -19.58
C THR A 59 0.92 11.21 -19.47
N ARG A 60 0.85 11.71 -18.24
CA ARG A 60 1.12 13.09 -17.89
C ARG A 60 2.50 13.19 -17.26
N VAL A 61 3.37 13.98 -17.86
CA VAL A 61 4.67 14.34 -17.28
C VAL A 61 4.49 15.60 -16.45
N VAL A 62 4.93 15.57 -15.19
CA VAL A 62 4.82 16.70 -14.26
C VAL A 62 6.22 17.08 -13.80
N GLY A 63 6.70 18.25 -14.20
CA GLY A 63 7.98 18.81 -13.75
C GLY A 63 7.78 19.82 -12.61
N LEU A 64 8.63 19.78 -11.60
CA LEU A 64 8.67 20.73 -10.51
C LEU A 64 9.81 21.73 -10.73
N PHE A 65 9.50 23.02 -10.71
CA PHE A 65 10.43 24.09 -11.00
C PHE A 65 10.43 25.14 -9.90
N ASP A 66 11.54 25.85 -9.73
CA ASP A 66 11.60 27.02 -8.85
C ASP A 66 10.74 28.16 -9.42
N THR A 67 10.35 29.10 -8.56
CA THR A 67 9.49 30.23 -8.95
C THR A 67 10.21 31.36 -9.69
N ASP A 68 11.53 31.37 -9.68
CA ASP A 68 12.35 32.43 -10.31
C ASP A 68 12.65 32.17 -11.80
N ILE A 69 12.11 31.09 -12.38
CA ILE A 69 12.31 30.71 -13.78
C ILE A 69 11.47 31.52 -14.76
N ASN A 70 11.95 31.60 -16.01
CA ASN A 70 11.18 32.19 -17.09
C ASN A 70 10.27 31.13 -17.78
N THR A 71 9.04 31.00 -17.30
CA THR A 71 8.06 30.02 -17.82
C THR A 71 7.77 30.18 -19.31
N ALA A 72 7.74 31.43 -19.85
CA ALA A 72 7.49 31.67 -21.26
C ALA A 72 8.66 31.16 -22.13
N HIS A 73 9.90 31.34 -21.67
CA HIS A 73 11.08 30.83 -22.36
C HIS A 73 11.06 29.31 -22.44
N ILE A 74 10.83 28.63 -21.31
CA ILE A 74 10.76 27.15 -21.24
C ILE A 74 9.61 26.63 -22.09
N THR A 75 8.42 27.23 -22.03
CA THR A 75 7.28 26.83 -22.87
C THR A 75 7.62 26.92 -24.35
N ASN A 76 8.24 28.02 -24.80
CA ASN A 76 8.62 28.20 -26.20
C ASN A 76 9.68 27.17 -26.62
N GLN A 77 10.69 26.92 -25.81
CA GLN A 77 11.74 25.92 -26.07
C GLN A 77 11.14 24.53 -26.24
N LEU A 78 10.30 24.08 -25.28
CA LEU A 78 9.67 22.77 -25.32
C LEU A 78 8.68 22.63 -26.50
N THR A 79 7.89 23.67 -26.78
CA THR A 79 6.98 23.68 -27.93
C THR A 79 7.73 23.55 -29.25
N GLN A 80 8.87 24.20 -29.40
CA GLN A 80 9.72 24.07 -30.60
C GLN A 80 10.35 22.67 -30.68
N GLN A 81 10.90 22.18 -29.60
CA GLN A 81 11.55 20.87 -29.53
C GLN A 81 10.58 19.72 -29.86
N PHE A 82 9.35 19.81 -29.38
CA PHE A 82 8.31 18.80 -29.58
C PHE A 82 7.24 19.21 -30.60
N SER A 83 7.53 20.12 -31.51
CA SER A 83 6.59 20.61 -32.49
C SER A 83 5.83 19.55 -33.31
N PRO A 84 6.45 18.38 -33.64
CA PRO A 84 5.74 17.31 -34.36
C PRO A 84 4.61 16.64 -33.60
N ILE A 85 4.64 16.66 -32.24
CA ILE A 85 3.66 15.96 -31.39
C ILE A 85 2.65 16.89 -30.73
N HIS A 86 2.66 18.19 -31.03
CA HIS A 86 1.72 19.18 -30.49
C HIS A 86 1.52 19.08 -28.97
N LEU A 87 2.62 19.17 -28.22
CA LEU A 87 2.61 19.03 -26.77
C LEU A 87 1.78 20.14 -26.11
N THR A 88 0.78 19.75 -25.31
CA THR A 88 0.00 20.69 -24.49
C THR A 88 0.71 20.90 -23.17
N LEU A 89 1.15 22.14 -22.93
CA LEU A 89 1.87 22.55 -21.73
C LEU A 89 0.99 23.46 -20.87
N ARG A 90 0.97 23.20 -19.56
CA ARG A 90 0.22 23.99 -18.58
C ARG A 90 1.03 24.20 -17.33
N TRP A 91 1.17 25.47 -16.90
CA TRP A 91 1.80 25.82 -15.66
C TRP A 91 0.77 26.01 -14.55
N GLU A 92 1.08 25.51 -13.35
CA GLU A 92 0.33 25.76 -12.13
C GLU A 92 1.28 26.13 -11.01
N GLN A 93 0.86 27.06 -10.15
CA GLN A 93 1.58 27.36 -8.94
C GLN A 93 1.20 26.35 -7.86
N LEU A 94 2.22 25.68 -7.31
CA LEU A 94 2.05 24.84 -6.13
C LEU A 94 2.25 25.72 -4.91
N GLU A 95 1.16 26.01 -4.21
CA GLU A 95 1.23 26.73 -2.95
C GLU A 95 2.00 25.91 -1.90
N ASP A 96 2.79 26.63 -1.09
CA ASP A 96 3.45 26.01 0.06
C ASP A 96 2.38 25.72 1.12
N LYS A 97 1.87 24.50 1.10
CA LYS A 97 0.89 24.01 2.07
C LYS A 97 1.60 23.15 3.10
N ASP A 98 1.08 23.18 4.30
CA ASP A 98 1.45 22.20 5.34
C ASP A 98 0.92 20.81 4.89
N TRP A 99 1.73 20.15 4.06
CA TRP A 99 1.37 18.85 3.46
C TRP A 99 1.12 17.79 4.52
N GLU A 100 1.75 17.92 5.70
CA GLU A 100 1.51 17.01 6.82
C GLU A 100 0.07 17.10 7.34
N ARG A 101 -0.60 18.22 7.17
CA ARG A 101 -2.00 18.42 7.60
C ARG A 101 -3.03 18.28 6.48
N GLU A 102 -2.63 18.53 5.22
CA GLU A 102 -3.60 18.44 4.11
C GLU A 102 -4.11 17.02 3.89
N TRP A 103 -3.23 16.02 3.94
CA TRP A 103 -3.66 14.63 3.79
C TRP A 103 -4.51 14.15 4.98
N MET A 104 -4.30 14.69 6.20
CA MET A 104 -5.11 14.36 7.38
C MET A 104 -6.60 14.72 7.20
N LYS A 105 -6.91 15.77 6.42
CA LYS A 105 -8.30 16.19 6.16
C LYS A 105 -9.10 15.16 5.35
N ASN A 106 -8.42 14.35 4.56
CA ASN A 106 -9.03 13.33 3.70
C ASN A 106 -9.11 11.96 4.37
N TYR A 107 -8.53 11.83 5.58
CA TYR A 107 -8.58 10.58 6.33
C TYR A 107 -9.81 10.55 7.23
N HIS A 108 -10.62 9.52 7.03
CA HIS A 108 -11.84 9.29 7.79
C HIS A 108 -11.82 7.87 8.37
N PRO A 109 -12.51 7.62 9.50
CA PRO A 109 -12.70 6.27 10.00
C PRO A 109 -13.33 5.36 8.94
N ILE A 110 -12.83 4.13 8.84
CA ILE A 110 -13.28 3.12 7.87
C ILE A 110 -13.92 1.97 8.63
N GLN A 111 -15.16 1.65 8.32
CA GLN A 111 -15.84 0.47 8.83
C GLN A 111 -15.43 -0.75 8.01
N CYS A 112 -14.76 -1.72 8.64
CA CYS A 112 -14.32 -2.95 7.98
C CYS A 112 -15.33 -4.10 8.17
N ALA A 113 -16.01 -4.15 9.31
CA ALA A 113 -17.09 -5.09 9.62
C ALA A 113 -18.09 -4.43 10.58
N ASP A 114 -19.17 -5.11 10.92
CA ASP A 114 -20.24 -4.55 11.78
C ASP A 114 -19.71 -3.95 13.08
N ASN A 115 -18.69 -4.59 13.67
CA ASN A 115 -18.10 -4.18 14.96
C ASN A 115 -16.59 -3.92 14.86
N LEU A 116 -16.06 -3.60 13.67
CA LEU A 116 -14.63 -3.37 13.46
C LEU A 116 -14.40 -2.12 12.60
N TRP A 117 -13.63 -1.18 13.15
CA TRP A 117 -13.28 0.08 12.51
C TRP A 117 -11.77 0.30 12.49
N ILE A 118 -11.30 1.01 11.48
CA ILE A 118 -9.97 1.64 11.45
C ILE A 118 -10.17 3.13 11.69
N CYS A 119 -9.52 3.67 12.70
CA CYS A 119 -9.66 5.06 13.09
C CYS A 119 -8.30 5.75 13.17
N PRO A 120 -8.10 6.90 12.50
CA PRO A 120 -6.95 7.76 12.77
C PRO A 120 -6.95 8.21 14.23
N SER A 121 -5.78 8.32 14.86
CA SER A 121 -5.66 8.66 16.28
C SER A 121 -6.20 10.05 16.65
N TRP A 122 -6.29 10.95 15.66
CA TRP A 122 -6.79 12.33 15.83
C TRP A 122 -8.30 12.50 15.59
N ILE A 123 -9.03 11.42 15.28
CA ILE A 123 -10.47 11.44 15.06
C ILE A 123 -11.13 10.52 16.09
N ALA A 124 -12.16 11.04 16.78
CA ALA A 124 -12.94 10.21 17.69
C ALA A 124 -13.65 9.09 16.90
N PRO A 125 -13.63 7.85 17.40
CA PRO A 125 -14.32 6.73 16.75
C PRO A 125 -15.81 7.01 16.57
N PRO A 126 -16.38 6.73 15.37
CA PRO A 126 -17.81 6.90 15.12
C PRO A 126 -18.69 6.02 16.03
N ASN A 127 -18.19 4.85 16.38
CA ASN A 127 -18.81 3.93 17.34
C ASN A 127 -17.79 3.54 18.43
N PRO A 128 -17.80 4.23 19.58
CA PRO A 128 -16.87 3.93 20.69
C PRO A 128 -17.04 2.53 21.29
N ASP A 129 -18.21 1.92 21.16
CA ASP A 129 -18.51 0.58 21.69
C ASP A 129 -18.01 -0.54 20.75
N ALA A 130 -17.62 -0.21 19.52
CA ALA A 130 -17.04 -1.12 18.57
C ALA A 130 -15.53 -1.32 18.82
N ILE A 131 -14.96 -2.32 18.19
CA ILE A 131 -13.50 -2.52 18.12
C ILE A 131 -12.94 -1.47 17.16
N ASN A 132 -12.12 -0.57 17.70
CA ASN A 132 -11.52 0.52 16.94
C ASN A 132 -10.01 0.34 16.87
N ILE A 133 -9.50 0.01 15.70
CA ILE A 133 -8.06 -0.07 15.42
C ILE A 133 -7.55 1.36 15.23
N LEU A 134 -6.73 1.85 16.15
CA LEU A 134 -6.08 3.15 15.99
C LEU A 134 -4.87 3.01 15.07
N LEU A 135 -4.97 3.56 13.89
CA LEU A 135 -3.92 3.49 12.87
C LEU A 135 -3.73 4.83 12.19
N ASP A 136 -2.53 5.36 12.29
CA ASP A 136 -2.14 6.57 11.55
C ASP A 136 -1.39 6.17 10.28
N PRO A 137 -1.65 6.84 9.15
CA PRO A 137 -0.84 6.65 7.96
C PRO A 137 0.64 6.94 8.24
N GLY A 138 1.49 6.02 7.84
CA GLY A 138 2.92 6.07 8.04
C GLY A 138 3.68 5.60 6.81
N LEU A 139 4.98 5.37 6.96
CA LEU A 139 5.85 4.90 5.87
C LEU A 139 5.66 3.40 5.59
N ALA A 140 5.13 2.63 6.54
CA ALA A 140 4.88 1.20 6.35
C ALA A 140 3.59 0.95 5.56
N PHE A 141 3.60 -0.09 4.73
CA PHE A 141 2.40 -0.55 4.02
C PHE A 141 1.32 -1.05 4.99
N GLY A 142 0.05 -0.99 4.58
CA GLY A 142 -1.07 -1.49 5.38
C GLY A 142 -1.79 -0.40 6.16
N THR A 143 -2.15 0.71 5.52
CA THR A 143 -2.97 1.78 6.12
C THR A 143 -4.45 1.41 6.29
N GLY A 144 -4.84 0.21 5.86
CA GLY A 144 -6.23 -0.26 5.90
C GLY A 144 -7.12 0.25 4.77
N THR A 145 -6.68 1.23 3.99
CA THR A 145 -7.43 1.78 2.85
C THR A 145 -7.35 0.90 1.60
N HIS A 146 -6.33 0.03 1.52
CA HIS A 146 -6.16 -0.86 0.37
C HIS A 146 -7.18 -2.00 0.41
N PRO A 147 -7.83 -2.36 -0.72
CA PRO A 147 -8.85 -3.41 -0.76
C PRO A 147 -8.38 -4.75 -0.19
N THR A 148 -7.12 -5.14 -0.41
CA THR A 148 -6.56 -6.40 0.08
C THR A 148 -6.49 -6.46 1.60
N THR A 149 -6.08 -5.37 2.25
CA THR A 149 -6.05 -5.25 3.71
C THR A 149 -7.47 -5.27 4.28
N PHE A 150 -8.39 -4.56 3.61
CA PHE A 150 -9.80 -4.50 4.00
C PHE A 150 -10.44 -5.90 4.00
N LEU A 151 -10.23 -6.70 2.96
CA LEU A 151 -10.74 -8.07 2.86
C LEU A 151 -10.17 -8.97 3.95
N CYS A 152 -8.88 -8.87 4.28
CA CYS A 152 -8.29 -9.60 5.40
C CYS A 152 -8.93 -9.24 6.74
N LEU A 153 -9.20 -7.96 6.98
CA LEU A 153 -9.87 -7.50 8.21
C LEU A 153 -11.31 -8.00 8.32
N GLN A 154 -12.05 -8.02 7.21
CA GLN A 154 -13.38 -8.61 7.16
C GLN A 154 -13.33 -10.10 7.51
N TRP A 155 -12.43 -10.84 6.86
CA TRP A 155 -12.26 -12.26 7.13
C TRP A 155 -11.88 -12.52 8.61
N LEU A 156 -10.95 -11.75 9.18
CA LEU A 156 -10.58 -11.86 10.60
C LEU A 156 -11.78 -11.60 11.54
N ALA A 157 -12.64 -10.65 11.21
CA ALA A 157 -13.82 -10.32 12.01
C ALA A 157 -14.87 -11.45 12.03
N GLU A 158 -14.87 -12.33 11.03
CA GLU A 158 -15.76 -13.48 10.95
C GLU A 158 -15.21 -14.73 11.68
N GLN A 159 -13.91 -14.72 12.04
CA GLN A 159 -13.29 -15.86 12.74
C GLN A 159 -13.56 -15.82 14.23
N ASN A 160 -13.60 -17.03 14.84
CA ASN A 160 -13.56 -17.14 16.29
C ASN A 160 -12.10 -17.06 16.76
N LEU A 161 -11.64 -15.88 17.09
CA LEU A 161 -10.24 -15.62 17.50
C LEU A 161 -9.96 -15.80 18.99
N ASN A 162 -10.96 -16.15 19.80
CA ASN A 162 -10.78 -16.31 21.24
C ASN A 162 -9.77 -17.42 21.57
N ASN A 163 -8.74 -17.07 22.33
CA ASN A 163 -7.66 -17.97 22.76
C ASN A 163 -6.83 -18.56 21.63
N THR A 164 -6.79 -17.93 20.47
CA THR A 164 -5.98 -18.34 19.32
C THR A 164 -4.61 -17.67 19.30
N SER A 165 -3.74 -18.16 18.44
CA SER A 165 -2.46 -17.57 18.05
C SER A 165 -2.48 -17.23 16.56
N LEU A 166 -1.81 -16.13 16.16
CA LEU A 166 -1.78 -15.66 14.77
C LEU A 166 -0.35 -15.35 14.33
N ILE A 167 -0.05 -15.63 13.05
CA ILE A 167 1.08 -15.03 12.34
C ILE A 167 0.54 -14.06 11.28
N ASP A 168 1.07 -12.83 11.30
CA ASP A 168 0.92 -11.80 10.27
C ASP A 168 2.19 -11.79 9.41
N TYR A 169 2.16 -12.50 8.27
CA TYR A 169 3.32 -12.69 7.42
C TYR A 169 3.37 -11.64 6.32
N GLY A 170 4.40 -10.79 6.33
CA GLY A 170 4.43 -9.51 5.64
C GLY A 170 3.61 -8.47 6.41
N CYS A 171 3.90 -8.32 7.72
CA CYS A 171 3.02 -7.59 8.63
C CYS A 171 2.91 -6.08 8.34
N GLY A 172 3.89 -5.47 7.69
CA GLY A 172 3.87 -4.05 7.35
C GLY A 172 3.62 -3.17 8.59
N SER A 173 2.48 -2.49 8.60
CA SER A 173 2.02 -1.70 9.76
C SER A 173 1.61 -2.54 10.96
N GLY A 174 1.47 -3.86 10.82
CA GLY A 174 0.96 -4.79 11.82
C GLY A 174 -0.56 -4.74 12.00
N ILE A 175 -1.28 -4.13 11.07
CA ILE A 175 -2.73 -3.90 11.20
C ILE A 175 -3.52 -5.20 11.40
N LEU A 176 -3.14 -6.30 10.70
CA LEU A 176 -3.85 -7.57 10.81
C LEU A 176 -3.60 -8.22 12.17
N GLY A 177 -2.35 -8.22 12.64
CA GLY A 177 -2.00 -8.71 13.97
C GLY A 177 -2.64 -7.90 15.11
N VAL A 178 -2.65 -6.56 14.99
CA VAL A 178 -3.34 -5.67 15.95
C VAL A 178 -4.85 -5.94 15.96
N ALA A 179 -5.46 -6.04 14.76
CA ALA A 179 -6.89 -6.37 14.63
C ALA A 179 -7.22 -7.71 15.31
N ALA A 180 -6.42 -8.75 15.04
CA ALA A 180 -6.62 -10.07 15.62
C ALA A 180 -6.54 -10.05 17.15
N LEU A 181 -5.58 -9.32 17.72
CA LEU A 181 -5.45 -9.16 19.18
C LEU A 181 -6.66 -8.44 19.78
N LEU A 182 -7.15 -7.37 19.15
CA LEU A 182 -8.35 -6.66 19.58
C LEU A 182 -9.61 -7.52 19.47
N LEU A 183 -9.64 -8.46 18.52
CA LEU A 183 -10.73 -9.42 18.29
C LEU A 183 -10.67 -10.65 19.23
N GLY A 184 -9.59 -10.83 20.02
CA GLY A 184 -9.54 -11.88 21.04
C GLY A 184 -8.38 -12.88 20.91
N THR A 185 -7.52 -12.76 19.89
CA THR A 185 -6.29 -13.57 19.79
C THR A 185 -5.38 -13.30 20.99
N GLN A 186 -4.76 -14.32 21.54
CA GLN A 186 -3.89 -14.20 22.73
C GLN A 186 -2.50 -13.68 22.37
N GLN A 187 -1.95 -14.15 21.25
CA GLN A 187 -0.60 -13.81 20.79
C GLN A 187 -0.56 -13.69 19.27
N ALA A 188 0.14 -12.68 18.80
CA ALA A 188 0.47 -12.49 17.40
C ALA A 188 1.99 -12.49 17.17
N ILE A 189 2.41 -12.96 16.00
CA ILE A 189 3.79 -12.92 15.52
C ILE A 189 3.74 -12.18 14.19
N GLY A 190 4.48 -11.08 14.07
CA GLY A 190 4.66 -10.35 12.80
C GLY A 190 5.97 -10.77 12.15
N VAL A 191 5.93 -11.01 10.86
CA VAL A 191 7.13 -11.31 10.06
C VAL A 191 7.19 -10.33 8.91
N ASP A 192 8.31 -9.62 8.75
CA ASP A 192 8.53 -8.73 7.61
C ASP A 192 10.01 -8.64 7.24
N ILE A 193 10.28 -8.44 5.96
CA ILE A 193 11.64 -8.23 5.44
C ILE A 193 12.14 -6.81 5.70
N ASP A 194 11.21 -5.85 5.84
CA ASP A 194 11.54 -4.44 6.05
C ASP A 194 11.66 -4.12 7.56
N PRO A 195 12.83 -3.71 8.05
CA PRO A 195 12.98 -3.27 9.44
C PRO A 195 12.05 -2.12 9.85
N GLN A 196 11.64 -1.26 8.91
CA GLN A 196 10.70 -0.16 9.18
C GLN A 196 9.30 -0.70 9.49
N ALA A 197 8.88 -1.77 8.83
CA ALA A 197 7.63 -2.47 9.13
C ALA A 197 7.60 -2.98 10.58
N LEU A 198 8.72 -3.57 11.05
CA LEU A 198 8.82 -4.07 12.43
C LEU A 198 8.74 -2.95 13.48
N ILE A 199 9.25 -1.76 13.15
CA ILE A 199 9.13 -0.58 14.02
C ILE A 199 7.69 -0.09 14.03
N ALA A 200 7.08 0.07 12.86
CA ALA A 200 5.69 0.54 12.70
C ALA A 200 4.70 -0.39 13.43
N THR A 201 4.88 -1.70 13.32
CA THR A 201 4.06 -2.69 14.05
C THR A 201 4.11 -2.48 15.56
N LYS A 202 5.30 -2.25 16.15
CA LYS A 202 5.46 -1.99 17.59
C LYS A 202 4.78 -0.68 18.01
N GLU A 203 4.92 0.36 17.20
CA GLU A 203 4.28 1.66 17.47
C GLU A 203 2.75 1.54 17.42
N ASN A 204 2.21 0.82 16.44
CA ASN A 204 0.77 0.58 16.33
C ASN A 204 0.22 -0.30 17.44
N LEU A 205 0.99 -1.29 17.89
CA LEU A 205 0.65 -2.07 19.09
C LEU A 205 0.48 -1.15 20.32
N GLN A 206 1.46 -0.28 20.58
CA GLN A 206 1.41 0.67 21.68
C GLN A 206 0.25 1.67 21.55
N ARG A 207 0.01 2.19 20.35
CA ARG A 207 -1.10 3.11 20.06
C ARG A 207 -2.46 2.52 20.39
N ASN A 208 -2.61 1.21 20.22
CA ASN A 208 -3.83 0.48 20.55
C ASN A 208 -3.88 0.01 22.03
N GLY A 209 -2.91 0.39 22.86
CA GLY A 209 -2.89 0.03 24.26
C GLY A 209 -2.71 -1.46 24.55
N LEU A 210 -2.24 -2.21 23.56
CA LEU A 210 -2.04 -3.66 23.67
C LEU A 210 -0.74 -4.00 24.42
N PRO A 211 -0.69 -5.12 25.16
CA PRO A 211 0.51 -5.55 25.87
C PRO A 211 1.69 -5.77 24.92
N VAL A 212 2.88 -5.25 25.25
CA VAL A 212 4.08 -5.34 24.39
C VAL A 212 4.43 -6.79 24.02
N ASN A 213 4.16 -7.74 24.93
CA ASN A 213 4.47 -9.16 24.71
C ASN A 213 3.38 -9.91 23.94
N SER A 214 2.24 -9.27 23.62
CA SER A 214 1.18 -9.93 22.85
C SER A 214 1.44 -9.97 21.35
N PHE A 215 2.36 -9.14 20.85
CA PHE A 215 2.75 -9.11 19.43
C PHE A 215 4.28 -9.02 19.32
N THR A 216 4.93 -10.11 18.99
CA THR A 216 6.36 -10.14 18.69
C THR A 216 6.61 -9.98 17.21
N VAL A 217 7.70 -9.31 16.84
CA VAL A 217 8.02 -9.06 15.41
C VAL A 217 9.43 -9.53 15.08
N HIS A 218 9.59 -10.16 13.92
CA HIS A 218 10.80 -10.84 13.49
C HIS A 218 11.08 -10.60 12.00
N GLN A 219 12.36 -10.65 11.62
CA GLN A 219 12.71 -10.86 10.23
C GLN A 219 12.49 -12.34 9.85
N PRO A 220 12.30 -12.68 8.56
CA PRO A 220 11.99 -14.07 8.14
C PRO A 220 12.96 -15.12 8.69
N GLN A 221 14.27 -14.84 8.71
CA GLN A 221 15.30 -15.75 9.22
C GLN A 221 15.22 -15.99 10.72
N ASP A 222 14.58 -15.08 11.49
CA ASP A 222 14.43 -15.14 12.94
C ASP A 222 13.01 -15.53 13.37
N CYS A 223 12.15 -15.87 12.39
CA CYS A 223 10.78 -16.28 12.66
C CYS A 223 10.76 -17.56 13.51
N PRO A 224 10.05 -17.57 14.65
CA PRO A 224 9.88 -18.78 15.45
C PRO A 224 9.20 -19.89 14.65
N SER A 225 9.67 -21.13 14.78
CA SER A 225 9.05 -22.31 14.14
C SER A 225 7.79 -22.79 14.87
N THR A 226 7.11 -21.90 15.59
CA THR A 226 5.87 -22.22 16.33
C THR A 226 4.68 -22.21 15.40
N GLN A 227 3.91 -23.29 15.44
CA GLN A 227 2.65 -23.38 14.69
C GLN A 227 1.53 -22.58 15.36
N VAL A 228 0.75 -21.86 14.54
CA VAL A 228 -0.35 -20.99 14.98
C VAL A 228 -1.72 -21.49 14.49
N ASP A 229 -2.77 -20.96 15.09
CA ASP A 229 -4.16 -21.27 14.74
C ASP A 229 -4.57 -20.52 13.48
N ILE A 230 -4.07 -19.30 13.29
CA ILE A 230 -4.43 -18.41 12.20
C ILE A 230 -3.15 -17.90 11.51
N MET A 231 -3.13 -18.00 10.19
CA MET A 231 -2.12 -17.39 9.34
C MET A 231 -2.78 -16.33 8.47
N ALA A 232 -2.28 -15.10 8.52
CA ALA A 232 -2.65 -14.05 7.59
C ALA A 232 -1.42 -13.62 6.79
N ALA A 233 -1.52 -13.57 5.46
CA ALA A 233 -0.45 -13.08 4.59
C ALA A 233 -1.03 -12.21 3.48
N ASN A 234 -0.81 -10.90 3.58
CA ASN A 234 -1.23 -9.93 2.58
C ASN A 234 0.00 -9.38 1.85
N ILE A 235 0.59 -10.24 1.02
CA ILE A 235 1.80 -9.97 0.23
C ILE A 235 1.57 -10.33 -1.24
N LEU A 236 2.51 -9.98 -2.11
CA LEU A 236 2.41 -10.26 -3.54
C LEU A 236 2.36 -11.77 -3.84
N ALA A 237 1.71 -12.13 -4.95
CA ALA A 237 1.50 -13.52 -5.36
C ALA A 237 2.81 -14.30 -5.57
N GLY A 238 3.86 -13.69 -6.13
CA GLY A 238 5.15 -14.33 -6.32
C GLY A 238 5.73 -14.88 -5.01
N PRO A 239 5.97 -14.03 -4.00
CA PRO A 239 6.38 -14.46 -2.66
C PRO A 239 5.44 -15.49 -2.01
N LEU A 240 4.11 -15.37 -2.19
CA LEU A 240 3.17 -16.37 -1.66
C LEU A 240 3.43 -17.76 -2.25
N VAL A 241 3.70 -17.86 -3.55
CA VAL A 241 4.04 -19.14 -4.21
C VAL A 241 5.39 -19.67 -3.74
N GLU A 242 6.42 -18.80 -3.69
CA GLU A 242 7.77 -19.21 -3.29
C GLU A 242 7.87 -19.66 -1.83
N LEU A 243 7.08 -19.07 -0.95
CA LEU A 243 7.09 -19.33 0.49
C LEU A 243 6.02 -20.31 0.96
N ALA A 244 5.28 -20.94 0.04
CA ALA A 244 4.14 -21.80 0.38
C ALA A 244 4.46 -22.85 1.44
N ASP A 245 5.51 -23.65 1.25
CA ASP A 245 5.92 -24.69 2.21
C ASP A 245 6.35 -24.09 3.57
N THR A 246 6.98 -22.93 3.56
CA THR A 246 7.38 -22.23 4.79
C THR A 246 6.16 -21.76 5.58
N ILE A 247 5.20 -21.16 4.89
CA ILE A 247 3.95 -20.67 5.48
C ILE A 247 3.10 -21.84 6.01
N ILE A 248 2.94 -22.91 5.23
CA ILE A 248 2.22 -24.12 5.62
C ILE A 248 2.80 -24.75 6.89
N ALA A 249 4.13 -24.83 6.98
CA ALA A 249 4.81 -25.40 8.14
C ALA A 249 4.53 -24.65 9.45
N LEU A 250 4.12 -23.38 9.37
CA LEU A 250 3.80 -22.52 10.51
C LEU A 250 2.32 -22.59 10.92
N ILE A 251 1.49 -23.37 10.25
CA ILE A 251 0.06 -23.50 10.56
C ILE A 251 -0.19 -24.83 11.24
N LYS A 252 -1.02 -24.82 12.29
CA LYS A 252 -1.50 -26.06 12.93
C LYS A 252 -2.37 -26.87 11.95
N PRO A 253 -2.44 -28.21 12.09
CA PRO A 253 -3.27 -29.05 11.17
C PRO A 253 -4.74 -28.65 11.08
N SER A 254 -5.28 -27.96 12.11
CA SER A 254 -6.66 -27.44 12.12
C SER A 254 -6.71 -25.90 12.04
N GLY A 255 -5.60 -25.28 11.67
CA GLY A 255 -5.51 -23.84 11.54
C GLY A 255 -6.12 -23.33 10.25
N SER A 256 -6.42 -22.03 10.23
CA SER A 256 -6.97 -21.34 9.06
C SER A 256 -5.94 -20.38 8.47
N ILE A 257 -6.04 -20.16 7.15
CA ILE A 257 -5.15 -19.26 6.41
C ILE A 257 -5.96 -18.26 5.61
N CYS A 258 -5.50 -17.01 5.61
CA CYS A 258 -5.99 -15.93 4.74
C CYS A 258 -4.84 -15.42 3.89
N LEU A 259 -4.93 -15.61 2.59
CA LEU A 259 -3.97 -15.11 1.60
C LEU A 259 -4.59 -13.96 0.82
N SER A 260 -3.90 -12.85 0.70
CA SER A 260 -4.34 -11.65 0.00
C SER A 260 -3.16 -10.93 -0.67
N GLY A 261 -3.42 -9.83 -1.37
CA GLY A 261 -2.40 -9.17 -2.20
C GLY A 261 -2.27 -9.82 -3.57
N ILE A 262 -3.30 -10.53 -4.02
CA ILE A 262 -3.32 -11.39 -5.20
C ILE A 262 -4.24 -10.77 -6.26
N LEU A 263 -3.77 -10.67 -7.49
CA LEU A 263 -4.63 -10.31 -8.63
C LEU A 263 -5.43 -11.54 -9.10
N HIS A 264 -6.62 -11.31 -9.64
CA HIS A 264 -7.52 -12.38 -10.06
C HIS A 264 -6.85 -13.44 -10.95
N HIS A 265 -6.00 -13.01 -11.90
CA HIS A 265 -5.30 -13.93 -12.80
C HIS A 265 -4.16 -14.72 -12.12
N GLN A 266 -3.72 -14.33 -10.92
CA GLN A 266 -2.66 -14.99 -10.15
C GLN A 266 -3.23 -16.00 -9.14
N ALA A 267 -4.53 -15.92 -8.84
CA ALA A 267 -5.17 -16.72 -7.78
C ALA A 267 -4.94 -18.23 -7.98
N GLN A 268 -5.08 -18.72 -9.21
CA GLN A 268 -4.91 -20.15 -9.49
C GLN A 268 -3.48 -20.64 -9.16
N ALA A 269 -2.46 -19.88 -9.52
CA ALA A 269 -1.06 -20.24 -9.24
C ALA A 269 -0.78 -20.30 -7.74
N VAL A 270 -1.36 -19.35 -6.97
CA VAL A 270 -1.25 -19.37 -5.50
C VAL A 270 -1.99 -20.58 -4.93
N MET A 271 -3.23 -20.83 -5.33
CA MET A 271 -4.00 -21.99 -4.87
C MET A 271 -3.27 -23.32 -5.15
N ASP A 272 -2.70 -23.47 -6.34
CA ASP A 272 -1.96 -24.69 -6.74
C ASP A 272 -0.74 -24.92 -5.85
N ALA A 273 -0.05 -23.87 -5.42
CA ALA A 273 1.13 -23.98 -4.54
C ALA A 273 0.78 -24.49 -3.12
N TYR A 274 -0.43 -24.22 -2.65
CA TYR A 274 -0.89 -24.63 -1.32
C TYR A 274 -1.77 -25.90 -1.35
N ALA A 275 -2.25 -26.37 -2.53
CA ALA A 275 -3.25 -27.42 -2.68
C ALA A 275 -2.86 -28.78 -2.06
N HIS A 276 -1.56 -29.01 -1.82
CA HIS A 276 -1.10 -30.26 -1.20
C HIS A 276 -1.36 -30.33 0.32
N ALA A 277 -1.72 -29.21 0.95
CA ALA A 277 -1.91 -29.12 2.41
C ALA A 277 -3.13 -28.28 2.83
N ILE A 278 -3.66 -27.44 1.97
CA ILE A 278 -4.74 -26.50 2.27
C ILE A 278 -5.90 -26.71 1.31
N ASP A 279 -7.10 -26.87 1.85
CA ASP A 279 -8.35 -26.81 1.09
C ASP A 279 -8.89 -25.38 1.16
N PHE A 280 -9.01 -24.71 0.02
CA PHE A 280 -9.57 -23.35 -0.03
C PHE A 280 -11.08 -23.42 -0.20
N ASP A 281 -11.78 -22.56 0.51
CA ASP A 281 -13.20 -22.31 0.29
C ASP A 281 -13.40 -21.67 -1.11
N PRO A 282 -14.45 -22.05 -1.84
CA PRO A 282 -14.71 -21.60 -3.20
C PRO A 282 -15.04 -20.12 -3.31
#